data_e27c5c29913f8f3fb449aaf80cc39069
#
_entry.id   e27c5c29913f8f3fb449aaf80cc39069
#
_cell.length_a   1.000
_cell.length_b   1.000
_cell.length_c   1.000
_cell.angle_alpha   90.00
_cell.angle_beta   90.00
_cell.angle_gamma   90.00
#
_symmetry.space_group_name_H-M   'P 1'
#
loop_
_entity.id
_entity.type
_entity.pdbx_description
1 polymer ?
#
loop_
_entity_poly.entity_id
_entity_poly.type
_entity_poly.pdbx_seq_one_letter_code
_entity_poly.pdbx_strand_id
1 'polypeptide(L)'
;MCRRGRTQLTTPAQAVALLRSRAYLRLLVVAAVLGVPISAVAWAFLALVSKLQHWMYASFPNDLGFTSVPVWWPLPLLAVAGLLVAATIRYLPGTGGHSPADGLKTGGTFAANELPGIFLAALVTLSLGAVLGPEAPLIALGGGLAAWAVSRAKAAKSAPQVKMVVGAAGSFAAISTLLGSPITGAFLMMEIVGFGGATLELILVPGLLAAGIGALVFIGLGEWSGLGSFSLAVPALPHVARPDLAEFGWALLIGLAAAVLAMGLHRGAVLLRTVVQRQSLLWTPVAGLVVAAAAIIFSQATGKGTDEVLFSGQNQVGPFIDHAASYGIGALVLLVAMKSLAYGVSMSGFRGGPVFPSIFIGAAVGVLLSHLPGLPLVPSVGMGIGAMLVGMLRLPLTSVLLTSLLLFSDGVAIMPVVIVAVVTAYVAVTWLDPPAPPEPSSAAGPAAPPVAAAPSSAR
;
A
#
# COMPACT_ATOMS: atom_id res chain seq x y z
N MET A 1 -39.73 -11.34 20.74
CA MET A 1 -39.44 -9.95 20.31
C MET A 1 -38.14 -9.52 20.97
N CYS A 2 -36.99 -9.81 20.38
CA CYS A 2 -35.67 -9.45 20.86
C CYS A 2 -35.03 -8.53 19.82
N ARG A 3 -35.01 -7.23 20.08
CA ARG A 3 -34.29 -6.24 19.27
C ARG A 3 -32.79 -6.49 19.43
N ARG A 4 -32.19 -7.11 18.41
CA ARG A 4 -30.75 -7.15 18.25
C ARG A 4 -30.24 -5.73 18.10
N GLY A 5 -29.45 -5.27 19.05
CA GLY A 5 -28.71 -4.01 18.97
C GLY A 5 -27.69 -4.06 17.81
N ARG A 6 -28.12 -3.59 16.64
CA ARG A 6 -27.19 -3.03 15.68
C ARG A 6 -26.60 -1.81 16.37
N THR A 7 -25.31 -1.72 16.47
CA THR A 7 -24.60 -0.46 16.69
C THR A 7 -25.02 0.49 15.57
N GLN A 8 -26.16 1.15 15.76
CA GLN A 8 -26.64 2.18 14.86
C GLN A 8 -25.70 3.37 15.04
N LEU A 9 -24.75 3.45 14.13
CA LEU A 9 -23.98 4.62 13.86
C LEU A 9 -24.95 5.76 13.64
N THR A 10 -24.76 6.82 14.40
CA THR A 10 -25.46 8.10 14.51
C THR A 10 -26.41 8.45 13.36
N THR A 11 -27.65 8.84 13.68
CA THR A 11 -28.54 9.45 12.70
C THR A 11 -27.88 10.72 12.12
N PRO A 12 -28.22 11.16 10.89
CA PRO A 12 -27.66 12.39 10.30
C PRO A 12 -27.75 13.61 11.24
N ALA A 13 -28.84 13.74 11.97
CA ALA A 13 -29.01 14.81 12.97
C ALA A 13 -28.03 14.70 14.16
N GLN A 14 -27.74 13.50 14.63
CA GLN A 14 -26.76 13.26 15.70
C GLN A 14 -25.33 13.52 15.21
N ALA A 15 -25.00 13.20 13.96
CA ALA A 15 -23.70 13.51 13.36
C ALA A 15 -23.48 15.02 13.26
N VAL A 16 -24.47 15.78 12.78
CA VAL A 16 -24.42 17.25 12.71
C VAL A 16 -24.27 17.87 14.12
N ALA A 17 -24.98 17.36 15.10
CA ALA A 17 -24.85 17.82 16.49
C ALA A 17 -23.44 17.54 17.07
N LEU A 18 -22.85 16.38 16.74
CA LEU A 18 -21.48 16.03 17.11
C LEU A 18 -20.45 16.96 16.42
N LEU A 19 -20.58 17.21 15.13
CA LEU A 19 -19.71 18.12 14.36
C LEU A 19 -19.70 19.55 14.94
N ARG A 20 -20.82 20.01 15.48
CA ARG A 20 -20.96 21.33 16.14
C ARG A 20 -20.50 21.34 17.60
N SER A 21 -20.08 20.21 18.15
CA SER A 21 -19.70 20.11 19.56
C SER A 21 -18.29 20.65 19.83
N ARG A 22 -18.08 21.21 21.03
CA ARG A 22 -16.74 21.59 21.51
C ARG A 22 -15.79 20.37 21.61
N ALA A 23 -16.35 19.18 21.80
CA ALA A 23 -15.58 17.93 21.85
C ALA A 23 -14.98 17.62 20.48
N TYR A 24 -15.74 17.83 19.41
CA TYR A 24 -15.25 17.62 18.04
C TYR A 24 -14.17 18.64 17.64
N LEU A 25 -14.35 19.92 18.01
CA LEU A 25 -13.31 20.94 17.81
C LEU A 25 -12.00 20.57 18.51
N ARG A 26 -12.07 20.06 19.75
CA ARG A 26 -10.87 19.56 20.46
C ARG A 26 -10.23 18.37 19.71
N LEU A 27 -11.04 17.49 19.16
CA LEU A 27 -10.56 16.34 18.37
C LEU A 27 -9.84 16.80 17.10
N LEU A 28 -10.34 17.84 16.41
CA LEU A 28 -9.66 18.45 15.25
C LEU A 28 -8.31 19.04 15.65
N VAL A 29 -8.23 19.76 16.77
CA VAL A 29 -6.97 20.28 17.28
C VAL A 29 -5.97 19.15 17.60
N VAL A 30 -6.45 18.07 18.24
CA VAL A 30 -5.61 16.90 18.53
C VAL A 30 -5.12 16.25 17.26
N ALA A 31 -5.98 16.06 16.24
CA ALA A 31 -5.59 15.51 14.95
C ALA A 31 -4.55 16.39 14.24
N ALA A 32 -4.73 17.71 14.26
CA ALA A 32 -3.79 18.68 13.72
C ALA A 32 -2.41 18.61 14.40
N VAL A 33 -2.40 18.64 15.71
CA VAL A 33 -1.14 18.59 16.52
C VAL A 33 -0.42 17.26 16.34
N LEU A 34 -1.13 16.13 16.29
CA LEU A 34 -0.55 14.81 16.08
C LEU A 34 -0.10 14.59 14.63
N GLY A 35 -0.72 15.28 13.67
CA GLY A 35 -0.30 15.24 12.27
C GLY A 35 1.18 15.60 12.08
N VAL A 36 1.69 16.60 12.82
CA VAL A 36 3.09 17.04 12.73
C VAL A 36 4.09 15.93 13.09
N PRO A 37 4.10 15.38 14.32
CA PRO A 37 5.08 14.36 14.69
C PRO A 37 4.91 13.05 13.92
N ILE A 38 3.67 12.69 13.56
CA ILE A 38 3.43 11.47 12.78
C ILE A 38 4.01 11.59 11.38
N SER A 39 3.83 12.73 10.72
CA SER A 39 4.42 12.97 9.40
C SER A 39 5.93 13.07 9.46
N ALA A 40 6.48 13.66 10.51
CA ALA A 40 7.93 13.67 10.73
C ALA A 40 8.50 12.24 10.91
N VAL A 41 7.82 11.39 11.66
CA VAL A 41 8.20 9.96 11.81
C VAL A 41 8.05 9.20 10.49
N ALA A 42 6.98 9.43 9.73
CA ALA A 42 6.79 8.83 8.42
C ALA A 42 7.91 9.25 7.45
N TRP A 43 8.25 10.53 7.41
CA TRP A 43 9.37 11.04 6.62
C TRP A 43 10.71 10.43 7.06
N ALA A 44 11.00 10.40 8.36
CA ALA A 44 12.23 9.82 8.89
C ALA A 44 12.35 8.32 8.57
N PHE A 45 11.23 7.58 8.60
CA PHE A 45 11.19 6.18 8.20
C PHE A 45 11.55 6.02 6.71
N LEU A 46 10.95 6.82 5.82
CA LEU A 46 11.25 6.77 4.38
C LEU A 46 12.69 7.18 4.09
N ALA A 47 13.19 8.23 4.75
CA ALA A 47 14.58 8.66 4.64
C ALA A 47 15.57 7.59 5.12
N LEU A 48 15.23 6.88 6.20
CA LEU A 48 16.03 5.76 6.72
C LEU A 48 16.05 4.59 5.73
N VAL A 49 14.89 4.22 5.17
CA VAL A 49 14.79 3.18 4.14
C VAL A 49 15.66 3.55 2.93
N SER A 50 15.53 4.78 2.41
CA SER A 50 16.31 5.26 1.27
C SER A 50 17.81 5.25 1.53
N LYS A 51 18.25 5.72 2.70
CA LYS A 51 19.66 5.68 3.10
C LYS A 51 20.20 4.27 3.21
N LEU A 52 19.43 3.36 3.81
CA LEU A 52 19.84 1.95 3.92
C LEU A 52 19.88 1.26 2.56
N GLN A 53 18.92 1.54 1.68
CA GLN A 53 18.95 1.03 0.29
C GLN A 53 20.23 1.50 -0.42
N HIS A 54 20.51 2.80 -0.38
CA HIS A 54 21.71 3.35 -1.00
C HIS A 54 22.99 2.77 -0.40
N TRP A 55 23.05 2.66 0.92
CA TRP A 55 24.22 2.08 1.59
C TRP A 55 24.41 0.62 1.20
N MET A 56 23.37 -0.21 1.26
CA MET A 56 23.44 -1.65 0.97
C MET A 56 23.75 -1.96 -0.51
N TYR A 57 23.27 -1.14 -1.44
CA TYR A 57 23.35 -1.42 -2.89
C TYR A 57 24.28 -0.47 -3.64
N ALA A 58 24.92 0.51 -2.98
CA ALA A 58 25.92 1.37 -3.60
C ALA A 58 27.19 1.48 -2.74
N SER A 59 27.10 2.00 -1.50
CA SER A 59 28.28 2.27 -0.68
C SER A 59 28.97 1.01 -0.20
N PHE A 60 28.22 0.06 0.37
CA PHE A 60 28.78 -1.15 0.96
C PHE A 60 29.52 -2.07 -0.05
N PRO A 61 29.03 -2.31 -1.28
CA PRO A 61 29.84 -2.99 -2.29
C PRO A 61 31.16 -2.25 -2.60
N ASN A 62 31.13 -0.93 -2.71
CA ASN A 62 32.34 -0.11 -2.95
C ASN A 62 33.33 -0.24 -1.79
N ASP A 63 32.86 -0.21 -0.54
CA ASP A 63 33.70 -0.36 0.66
C ASP A 63 34.39 -1.75 0.71
N LEU A 64 33.77 -2.77 0.09
CA LEU A 64 34.34 -4.10 -0.07
C LEU A 64 35.30 -4.24 -1.28
N GLY A 65 35.51 -3.15 -2.03
CA GLY A 65 36.42 -3.10 -3.18
C GLY A 65 35.83 -3.50 -4.53
N PHE A 66 34.50 -3.63 -4.64
CA PHE A 66 33.85 -3.85 -5.91
C PHE A 66 33.71 -2.53 -6.68
N THR A 67 34.14 -2.50 -7.93
CA THR A 67 34.00 -1.32 -8.83
C THR A 67 32.57 -1.11 -9.31
N SER A 68 31.76 -2.17 -9.30
CA SER A 68 30.32 -2.15 -9.61
C SER A 68 29.62 -3.20 -8.75
N VAL A 69 28.35 -3.01 -8.51
CA VAL A 69 27.55 -3.97 -7.70
C VAL A 69 27.50 -5.32 -8.42
N PRO A 70 28.03 -6.40 -7.82
CA PRO A 70 28.01 -7.72 -8.45
C PRO A 70 26.55 -8.20 -8.67
N VAL A 71 26.29 -8.87 -9.78
CA VAL A 71 24.93 -9.34 -10.12
C VAL A 71 24.37 -10.31 -9.05
N TRP A 72 25.24 -11.08 -8.39
CA TRP A 72 24.86 -12.01 -7.29
C TRP A 72 24.57 -11.32 -5.95
N TRP A 73 24.87 -10.02 -5.81
CA TRP A 73 24.78 -9.27 -4.57
C TRP A 73 23.41 -9.33 -3.87
N PRO A 74 22.27 -9.36 -4.55
CA PRO A 74 20.96 -9.52 -3.93
C PRO A 74 20.76 -10.83 -3.16
N LEU A 75 21.47 -11.91 -3.49
CA LEU A 75 21.28 -13.23 -2.85
C LEU A 75 21.49 -13.19 -1.34
N PRO A 76 22.67 -12.81 -0.80
CA PRO A 76 22.88 -12.78 0.64
C PRO A 76 21.98 -11.76 1.33
N LEU A 77 21.70 -10.59 0.69
CA LEU A 77 20.89 -9.56 1.29
C LEU A 77 19.43 -10.02 1.47
N LEU A 78 18.84 -10.63 0.46
CA LEU A 78 17.46 -11.11 0.53
C LEU A 78 17.31 -12.38 1.39
N ALA A 79 18.33 -13.23 1.46
CA ALA A 79 18.35 -14.35 2.40
C ALA A 79 18.34 -13.84 3.85
N VAL A 80 19.20 -12.87 4.17
CA VAL A 80 19.25 -12.22 5.49
C VAL A 80 17.94 -11.47 5.78
N ALA A 81 17.42 -10.74 4.80
CA ALA A 81 16.12 -10.07 4.92
C ALA A 81 15.01 -11.06 5.29
N GLY A 82 14.93 -12.18 4.58
CA GLY A 82 13.95 -13.23 4.86
C GLY A 82 14.09 -13.81 6.27
N LEU A 83 15.31 -14.04 6.73
CA LEU A 83 15.56 -14.54 8.10
C LEU A 83 15.14 -13.51 9.16
N LEU A 84 15.53 -12.26 9.01
CA LEU A 84 15.20 -11.17 9.94
C LEU A 84 13.69 -10.91 10.00
N VAL A 85 13.01 -10.88 8.85
CA VAL A 85 11.56 -10.70 8.79
C VAL A 85 10.85 -11.90 9.42
N ALA A 86 11.27 -13.13 9.13
CA ALA A 86 10.69 -14.32 9.74
C ALA A 86 10.89 -14.35 11.25
N ALA A 87 12.06 -13.95 11.74
CA ALA A 87 12.34 -13.82 13.18
C ALA A 87 11.45 -12.75 13.83
N THR A 88 11.28 -11.60 13.15
CA THR A 88 10.40 -10.52 13.62
C THR A 88 8.95 -11.01 13.73
N ILE A 89 8.44 -11.71 12.72
CA ILE A 89 7.08 -12.27 12.71
C ILE A 89 6.88 -13.29 13.84
N ARG A 90 7.91 -14.09 14.14
CA ARG A 90 7.83 -15.18 15.13
C ARG A 90 7.98 -14.71 16.57
N TYR A 91 8.87 -13.77 16.82
CA TYR A 91 9.29 -13.41 18.18
C TYR A 91 8.77 -12.06 18.68
N LEU A 92 8.38 -11.15 17.78
CA LEU A 92 7.86 -9.85 18.17
C LEU A 92 6.33 -9.80 18.14
N PRO A 93 5.70 -9.03 19.05
CA PRO A 93 4.26 -8.84 19.04
C PRO A 93 3.78 -8.22 17.71
N GLY A 94 2.54 -8.55 17.32
CA GLY A 94 1.90 -7.96 16.13
C GLY A 94 2.33 -8.59 14.80
N THR A 95 3.08 -9.70 14.81
CA THR A 95 3.46 -10.48 13.61
C THR A 95 4.05 -9.67 12.45
N GLY A 96 4.69 -8.53 12.79
CA GLY A 96 5.26 -7.61 11.79
C GLY A 96 4.21 -6.83 10.97
N GLY A 97 2.96 -6.76 11.42
CA GLY A 97 1.86 -6.11 10.71
C GLY A 97 1.05 -7.05 9.80
N HIS A 98 0.15 -6.48 9.00
CA HIS A 98 -0.68 -7.26 8.08
C HIS A 98 0.15 -7.93 6.97
N SER A 99 -0.30 -9.11 6.54
CA SER A 99 0.27 -9.77 5.37
C SER A 99 -0.13 -9.02 4.10
N PRO A 100 0.80 -8.71 3.19
CA PRO A 100 0.47 -8.07 1.92
C PRO A 100 -0.52 -8.87 1.07
N ALA A 101 -0.52 -10.18 1.19
CA ALA A 101 -1.45 -11.07 0.50
C ALA A 101 -2.92 -10.90 0.95
N ASP A 102 -3.18 -10.24 2.08
CA ASP A 102 -4.54 -9.90 2.53
C ASP A 102 -5.04 -8.57 1.95
N GLY A 103 -4.26 -7.92 1.10
CA GLY A 103 -4.53 -6.60 0.56
C GLY A 103 -4.28 -5.47 1.58
N LEU A 104 -4.64 -4.25 1.20
CA LEU A 104 -4.61 -3.11 2.13
C LEU A 104 -5.83 -3.19 3.04
N LYS A 105 -5.61 -3.57 4.30
CA LYS A 105 -6.65 -3.58 5.33
C LYS A 105 -6.33 -2.53 6.40
N THR A 106 -7.34 -1.77 6.79
CA THR A 106 -7.32 -0.94 8.00
C THR A 106 -8.05 -1.69 9.11
N GLY A 107 -7.53 -2.81 9.50
CA GLY A 107 -8.09 -3.62 10.58
C GLY A 107 -7.74 -3.08 11.96
N GLY A 108 -8.36 -1.97 12.39
CA GLY A 108 -8.15 -1.41 13.72
C GLY A 108 -6.80 -0.68 13.91
N THR A 109 -6.62 -0.08 15.08
CA THR A 109 -5.34 0.53 15.48
C THR A 109 -4.46 -0.52 16.12
N PHE A 110 -3.24 -0.68 15.63
CA PHE A 110 -2.24 -1.55 16.25
C PHE A 110 -1.93 -1.11 17.68
N ALA A 111 -1.68 -2.06 18.56
CA ALA A 111 -1.25 -1.77 19.91
C ALA A 111 0.20 -1.23 19.91
N ALA A 112 0.54 -0.40 20.89
CA ALA A 112 1.85 0.25 20.94
C ALA A 112 3.02 -0.74 21.00
N ASN A 113 2.83 -1.90 21.60
CA ASN A 113 3.83 -2.97 21.66
C ASN A 113 4.03 -3.73 20.35
N GLU A 114 3.12 -3.55 19.38
CA GLU A 114 3.21 -4.17 18.04
C GLU A 114 4.00 -3.30 17.07
N LEU A 115 4.05 -1.98 17.31
CA LEU A 115 4.70 -1.01 16.41
C LEU A 115 6.19 -1.29 16.15
N PRO A 116 7.02 -1.68 17.15
CA PRO A 116 8.41 -2.02 16.89
C PRO A 116 8.59 -3.19 15.92
N GLY A 117 7.74 -4.22 16.03
CA GLY A 117 7.73 -5.36 15.11
C GLY A 117 7.35 -4.96 13.68
N ILE A 118 6.34 -4.10 13.53
CA ILE A 118 5.92 -3.56 12.24
C ILE A 118 7.02 -2.72 11.61
N PHE A 119 7.63 -1.83 12.40
CA PHE A 119 8.72 -0.97 11.96
C PHE A 119 9.91 -1.80 11.46
N LEU A 120 10.35 -2.77 12.26
CA LEU A 120 11.54 -3.58 11.94
C LEU A 120 11.29 -4.48 10.72
N ALA A 121 10.15 -5.18 10.66
CA ALA A 121 9.81 -6.02 9.51
C ALA A 121 9.76 -5.21 8.22
N ALA A 122 9.13 -4.03 8.24
CA ALA A 122 9.04 -3.15 7.09
C ALA A 122 10.41 -2.57 6.69
N LEU A 123 11.19 -2.11 7.68
CA LEU A 123 12.53 -1.56 7.44
C LEU A 123 13.42 -2.58 6.72
N VAL A 124 13.48 -3.80 7.23
CA VAL A 124 14.28 -4.88 6.65
C VAL A 124 13.78 -5.25 5.26
N THR A 125 12.46 -5.42 5.10
CA THR A 125 11.83 -5.76 3.81
C THR A 125 12.18 -4.74 2.73
N LEU A 126 11.96 -3.45 3.03
CA LEU A 126 12.09 -2.37 2.06
C LEU A 126 13.54 -2.04 1.74
N SER A 127 14.44 -2.13 2.75
CA SER A 127 15.84 -1.74 2.56
C SER A 127 16.68 -2.81 1.88
N LEU A 128 16.33 -4.09 2.00
CA LEU A 128 17.14 -5.19 1.49
C LEU A 128 16.69 -5.75 0.14
N GLY A 129 15.67 -5.15 -0.52
CA GLY A 129 15.37 -5.41 -1.91
C GLY A 129 14.11 -6.24 -2.19
N ALA A 130 13.30 -6.58 -1.18
CA ALA A 130 12.02 -7.23 -1.43
C ALA A 130 11.04 -6.30 -2.16
N VAL A 131 10.18 -6.89 -3.01
CA VAL A 131 9.34 -6.12 -3.95
C VAL A 131 8.01 -5.79 -3.28
N LEU A 132 8.04 -4.84 -2.36
CA LEU A 132 6.88 -4.32 -1.63
C LEU A 132 7.05 -2.82 -1.36
N GLY A 133 5.95 -2.12 -1.15
CA GLY A 133 5.92 -0.68 -0.87
C GLY A 133 5.79 -0.34 0.62
N PRO A 134 6.03 0.91 1.01
CA PRO A 134 5.97 1.37 2.40
C PRO A 134 4.56 1.71 2.89
N GLU A 135 3.51 1.60 2.07
CA GLU A 135 2.18 2.13 2.35
C GLU A 135 1.54 1.48 3.58
N ALA A 136 1.50 0.14 3.59
CA ALA A 136 0.86 -0.60 4.68
C ALA A 136 1.58 -0.37 6.04
N PRO A 137 2.92 -0.42 6.12
CA PRO A 137 3.64 -0.06 7.31
C PRO A 137 3.39 1.38 7.77
N LEU A 138 3.35 2.36 6.86
CA LEU A 138 3.10 3.76 7.21
C LEU A 138 1.70 3.99 7.75
N ILE A 139 0.68 3.37 7.15
CA ILE A 139 -0.70 3.39 7.66
C ILE A 139 -0.72 2.82 9.09
N ALA A 140 -0.07 1.69 9.31
CA ALA A 140 -0.03 1.02 10.61
C ALA A 140 0.71 1.85 11.68
N LEU A 141 1.88 2.38 11.33
CA LEU A 141 2.68 3.22 12.23
C LEU A 141 1.97 4.53 12.55
N GLY A 142 1.44 5.22 11.53
CA GLY A 142 0.72 6.49 11.73
C GLY A 142 -0.50 6.32 12.62
N GLY A 143 -1.32 5.31 12.33
CA GLY A 143 -2.52 5.00 13.12
C GLY A 143 -2.20 4.53 14.54
N GLY A 144 -1.22 3.66 14.68
CA GLY A 144 -0.80 3.12 15.97
C GLY A 144 -0.15 4.16 16.88
N LEU A 145 0.71 5.04 16.33
CA LEU A 145 1.31 6.16 17.09
C LEU A 145 0.27 7.17 17.54
N ALA A 146 -0.69 7.51 16.69
CA ALA A 146 -1.78 8.41 17.03
C ALA A 146 -2.65 7.82 18.15
N ALA A 147 -3.03 6.56 18.06
CA ALA A 147 -3.81 5.86 19.07
C ALA A 147 -3.04 5.73 20.41
N TRP A 148 -1.75 5.47 20.34
CA TRP A 148 -0.86 5.42 21.50
C TRP A 148 -0.78 6.78 22.21
N ALA A 149 -0.55 7.86 21.44
CA ALA A 149 -0.45 9.22 21.99
C ALA A 149 -1.73 9.61 22.75
N VAL A 150 -2.90 9.37 22.15
CA VAL A 150 -4.19 9.63 22.80
C VAL A 150 -4.39 8.75 24.02
N SER A 151 -3.96 7.50 24.02
CA SER A 151 -4.11 6.61 25.19
C SER A 151 -3.27 7.04 26.40
N ARG A 152 -2.19 7.80 26.17
CA ARG A 152 -1.33 8.38 27.21
C ARG A 152 -1.89 9.67 27.81
N ALA A 153 -2.69 10.42 27.05
CA ALA A 153 -3.31 11.64 27.55
C ALA A 153 -4.35 11.32 28.63
N LYS A 154 -4.22 11.93 29.83
CA LYS A 154 -5.12 11.68 30.98
C LYS A 154 -6.61 11.94 30.68
N ALA A 155 -6.91 12.80 29.71
CA ALA A 155 -8.24 13.06 29.18
C ALA A 155 -8.85 11.91 28.38
N ALA A 156 -8.05 10.97 27.96
CA ALA A 156 -8.40 9.89 27.01
C ALA A 156 -8.64 8.53 27.68
N LYS A 157 -9.04 8.45 28.93
CA LYS A 157 -9.87 7.30 29.38
C LYS A 157 -11.18 7.20 28.58
N SER A 158 -11.23 7.94 27.53
CA SER A 158 -12.26 8.29 26.57
C SER A 158 -12.59 7.13 25.63
N ALA A 159 -13.82 7.15 25.22
CA ALA A 159 -14.50 6.20 24.37
C ALA A 159 -13.62 5.60 23.24
N PRO A 160 -13.77 4.31 22.91
CA PRO A 160 -13.08 3.63 21.81
C PRO A 160 -13.16 4.39 20.46
N GLN A 161 -14.24 5.16 20.28
CA GLN A 161 -14.47 5.99 19.09
C GLN A 161 -13.39 7.08 18.90
N VAL A 162 -12.94 7.74 19.99
CA VAL A 162 -11.90 8.77 19.89
C VAL A 162 -10.58 8.18 19.43
N LYS A 163 -10.21 7.01 19.95
CA LYS A 163 -9.00 6.30 19.52
C LYS A 163 -9.07 5.90 18.04
N MET A 164 -10.24 5.45 17.58
CA MET A 164 -10.47 5.07 16.20
C MET A 164 -10.32 6.28 15.27
N VAL A 165 -10.97 7.40 15.58
CA VAL A 165 -10.93 8.62 14.75
C VAL A 165 -9.52 9.22 14.72
N VAL A 166 -8.85 9.33 15.86
CA VAL A 166 -7.49 9.89 15.93
C VAL A 166 -6.47 8.93 15.31
N GLY A 167 -6.64 7.62 15.49
CA GLY A 167 -5.84 6.61 14.80
C GLY A 167 -5.98 6.71 13.28
N ALA A 168 -7.20 6.81 12.78
CA ALA A 168 -7.44 7.05 11.36
C ALA A 168 -6.77 8.34 10.88
N ALA A 169 -6.92 9.46 11.61
CA ALA A 169 -6.26 10.73 11.25
C ALA A 169 -4.72 10.59 11.19
N GLY A 170 -4.11 9.81 12.08
CA GLY A 170 -2.68 9.51 12.01
C GLY A 170 -2.30 8.70 10.78
N SER A 171 -3.12 7.72 10.38
CA SER A 171 -2.93 6.97 9.13
C SER A 171 -3.05 7.88 7.90
N PHE A 172 -4.03 8.81 7.89
CA PHE A 172 -4.17 9.82 6.83
C PHE A 172 -2.92 10.70 6.72
N ALA A 173 -2.40 11.20 7.85
CA ALA A 173 -1.18 12.00 7.85
C ALA A 173 0.00 11.24 7.27
N ALA A 174 0.24 10.00 7.71
CA ALA A 174 1.38 9.20 7.28
C ALA A 174 1.31 8.82 5.79
N ILE A 175 0.13 8.42 5.28
CA ILE A 175 -0.01 8.01 3.88
C ILE A 175 0.00 9.20 2.92
N SER A 176 -0.49 10.35 3.35
CA SER A 176 -0.47 11.58 2.54
C SER A 176 0.95 12.08 2.30
N THR A 177 1.85 11.89 3.25
CA THR A 177 3.27 12.20 3.06
C THR A 177 3.89 11.33 1.98
N LEU A 178 3.58 10.03 1.97
CA LEU A 178 4.10 9.08 0.99
C LEU A 178 3.61 9.36 -0.43
N LEU A 179 2.32 9.64 -0.58
CA LEU A 179 1.70 9.86 -1.91
C LEU A 179 1.93 11.27 -2.45
N GLY A 180 2.54 12.17 -1.67
CA GLY A 180 2.76 13.57 -2.05
C GLY A 180 1.46 14.37 -2.25
N SER A 181 0.31 13.81 -1.88
CA SER A 181 -1.00 14.43 -2.07
C SER A 181 -1.94 14.11 -0.90
N PRO A 182 -2.38 15.13 -0.13
CA PRO A 182 -3.37 14.96 0.92
C PRO A 182 -4.70 14.39 0.42
N ILE A 183 -5.09 14.78 -0.78
CA ILE A 183 -6.35 14.35 -1.40
C ILE A 183 -6.28 12.85 -1.72
N THR A 184 -5.23 12.39 -2.39
CA THR A 184 -5.09 10.97 -2.73
C THR A 184 -4.97 10.10 -1.49
N GLY A 185 -4.23 10.55 -0.49
CA GLY A 185 -4.17 9.87 0.81
C GLY A 185 -5.53 9.75 1.48
N ALA A 186 -6.34 10.80 1.42
CA ALA A 186 -7.69 10.81 1.95
C ALA A 186 -8.62 9.84 1.20
N PHE A 187 -8.60 9.84 -0.14
CA PHE A 187 -9.40 8.92 -0.93
C PHE A 187 -8.98 7.46 -0.72
N LEU A 188 -7.69 7.19 -0.68
CA LEU A 188 -7.17 5.87 -0.35
C LEU A 188 -7.72 5.37 0.99
N MET A 189 -7.60 6.18 2.02
CA MET A 189 -8.08 5.81 3.36
C MET A 189 -9.59 5.68 3.41
N MET A 190 -10.34 6.53 2.72
CA MET A 190 -11.80 6.47 2.64
C MET A 190 -12.27 5.17 1.99
N GLU A 191 -11.67 4.77 0.87
CA GLU A 191 -12.03 3.52 0.19
C GLU A 191 -11.62 2.28 0.99
N ILE A 192 -10.42 2.26 1.61
CA ILE A 192 -9.96 1.13 2.42
C ILE A 192 -10.87 0.92 3.64
N VAL A 193 -11.24 2.00 4.31
CA VAL A 193 -12.03 1.92 5.55
C VAL A 193 -13.48 1.58 5.26
N GLY A 194 -13.98 1.88 4.05
CA GLY A 194 -15.33 1.56 3.63
C GLY A 194 -16.42 2.25 4.46
N PHE A 195 -16.11 3.36 5.11
CA PHE A 195 -17.10 4.10 5.88
C PHE A 195 -18.10 4.80 4.98
N GLY A 196 -19.38 4.68 5.34
CA GLY A 196 -20.48 5.39 4.70
C GLY A 196 -21.27 6.25 5.68
N GLY A 197 -22.04 7.19 5.15
CA GLY A 197 -22.94 8.05 5.93
C GLY A 197 -22.21 8.95 6.92
N ALA A 198 -22.86 9.22 8.06
CA ALA A 198 -22.40 10.16 9.06
C ALA A 198 -21.05 9.83 9.71
N THR A 199 -20.66 8.55 9.73
CA THR A 199 -19.36 8.13 10.29
C THR A 199 -18.20 8.54 9.39
N LEU A 200 -18.42 8.60 8.09
CA LEU A 200 -17.41 9.06 7.13
C LEU A 200 -17.01 10.51 7.43
N GLU A 201 -17.97 11.41 7.61
CA GLU A 201 -17.69 12.82 7.90
C GLU A 201 -16.91 13.02 9.20
N LEU A 202 -17.23 12.22 10.23
CA LEU A 202 -16.55 12.28 11.53
C LEU A 202 -15.06 11.90 11.46
N ILE A 203 -14.67 11.06 10.50
CA ILE A 203 -13.29 10.59 10.32
C ILE A 203 -12.58 11.37 9.23
N LEU A 204 -13.28 11.68 8.13
CA LEU A 204 -12.70 12.33 6.97
C LEU A 204 -12.15 13.73 7.28
N VAL A 205 -12.91 14.54 8.03
CA VAL A 205 -12.51 15.93 8.32
C VAL A 205 -11.25 16.01 9.18
N PRO A 206 -11.14 15.29 10.33
CA PRO A 206 -9.86 15.23 11.08
C PRO A 206 -8.74 14.61 10.26
N GLY A 207 -9.05 13.59 9.43
CA GLY A 207 -8.10 12.95 8.54
C GLY A 207 -7.53 13.90 7.50
N LEU A 208 -8.37 14.65 6.79
CA LEU A 208 -7.97 15.68 5.82
C LEU A 208 -7.10 16.77 6.46
N LEU A 209 -7.49 17.23 7.67
CA LEU A 209 -6.72 18.23 8.39
C LEU A 209 -5.33 17.70 8.74
N ALA A 210 -5.25 16.50 9.28
CA ALA A 210 -3.97 15.85 9.60
C ALA A 210 -3.14 15.56 8.35
N ALA A 211 -3.78 15.16 7.25
CA ALA A 211 -3.14 14.93 5.95
C ALA A 211 -2.55 16.22 5.35
N GLY A 212 -3.30 17.32 5.39
CA GLY A 212 -2.84 18.63 4.91
C GLY A 212 -1.63 19.15 5.71
N ILE A 213 -1.70 19.07 7.04
CA ILE A 213 -0.58 19.42 7.92
C ILE A 213 0.61 18.49 7.66
N GLY A 214 0.35 17.20 7.51
CA GLY A 214 1.37 16.21 7.20
C GLY A 214 2.12 16.51 5.90
N ALA A 215 1.39 16.88 4.86
CA ALA A 215 2.00 17.25 3.58
C ALA A 215 2.91 18.48 3.70
N LEU A 216 2.49 19.51 4.45
CA LEU A 216 3.32 20.70 4.70
C LEU A 216 4.61 20.36 5.47
N VAL A 217 4.50 19.53 6.51
CA VAL A 217 5.67 19.06 7.28
C VAL A 217 6.63 18.27 6.38
N PHE A 218 6.09 17.43 5.53
CA PHE A 218 6.87 16.60 4.63
C PHE A 218 7.63 17.42 3.58
N ILE A 219 6.99 18.41 2.95
CA ILE A 219 7.62 19.33 2.01
C ILE A 219 8.72 20.10 2.70
N GLY A 220 8.44 20.69 3.87
CA GLY A 220 9.43 21.45 4.64
C GLY A 220 10.63 20.62 5.07
N LEU A 221 10.44 19.40 5.54
CA LEU A 221 11.54 18.50 5.89
C LEU A 221 12.34 18.04 4.66
N GLY A 222 11.67 17.81 3.52
CA GLY A 222 12.31 17.45 2.26
C GLY A 222 13.24 18.54 1.76
N GLU A 223 12.79 19.79 1.74
CA GLU A 223 13.59 20.95 1.35
C GLU A 223 14.74 21.20 2.34
N TRP A 224 14.46 21.15 3.63
CA TRP A 224 15.43 21.42 4.69
C TRP A 224 16.57 20.40 4.76
N SER A 225 16.28 19.14 4.47
CA SER A 225 17.27 18.05 4.51
C SER A 225 18.03 17.86 3.19
N GLY A 226 17.59 18.49 2.11
CA GLY A 226 18.11 18.27 0.75
C GLY A 226 17.78 16.89 0.15
N LEU A 227 16.97 16.08 0.84
CA LEU A 227 16.54 14.74 0.35
C LEU A 227 15.39 14.83 -0.66
N GLY A 228 14.86 16.02 -0.91
CA GLY A 228 13.74 16.26 -1.81
C GLY A 228 12.39 15.76 -1.26
N SER A 229 11.36 15.95 -2.03
CA SER A 229 10.07 15.30 -1.80
C SER A 229 10.08 13.93 -2.50
N PHE A 230 9.62 12.88 -1.83
CA PHE A 230 9.41 11.55 -2.45
C PHE A 230 8.18 11.64 -3.38
N SER A 231 8.20 12.61 -4.32
CA SER A 231 7.10 12.86 -5.25
C SER A 231 7.02 11.72 -6.26
N LEU A 232 5.82 11.19 -6.43
CA LEU A 232 5.51 10.16 -7.42
C LEU A 232 5.36 10.70 -8.84
N ALA A 233 5.35 12.04 -9.03
CA ALA A 233 5.11 12.62 -10.33
C ALA A 233 6.22 12.23 -11.32
N VAL A 234 5.82 11.75 -12.49
CA VAL A 234 6.71 11.55 -13.64
C VAL A 234 6.81 12.88 -14.38
N PRO A 235 7.95 13.59 -14.29
CA PRO A 235 8.11 14.86 -14.99
C PRO A 235 8.31 14.61 -16.49
N ALA A 236 7.80 15.56 -17.32
CA ALA A 236 8.10 15.67 -18.74
C ALA A 236 7.63 14.52 -19.65
N LEU A 237 6.38 14.07 -19.46
CA LEU A 237 5.74 13.22 -20.48
C LEU A 237 5.38 14.04 -21.74
N PRO A 238 5.45 13.44 -22.96
CA PRO A 238 5.00 14.11 -24.16
C PRO A 238 3.51 14.43 -24.09
N HIS A 239 3.12 15.65 -24.50
CA HIS A 239 1.72 16.06 -24.48
C HIS A 239 0.84 15.12 -25.29
N VAL A 240 -0.27 14.70 -24.71
CA VAL A 240 -1.20 13.75 -25.30
C VAL A 240 -2.32 14.51 -26.01
N ALA A 241 -2.60 14.12 -27.25
CA ALA A 241 -3.82 14.49 -27.94
C ALA A 241 -5.05 13.89 -27.22
N ARG A 242 -6.25 14.37 -27.56
CA ARG A 242 -7.48 13.79 -27.00
C ARG A 242 -7.57 12.32 -27.36
N PRO A 243 -7.97 11.44 -26.41
CA PRO A 243 -8.14 10.01 -26.65
C PRO A 243 -9.08 9.74 -27.81
N ASP A 244 -8.72 8.76 -28.65
CA ASP A 244 -9.52 8.31 -29.77
C ASP A 244 -10.30 7.02 -29.46
N LEU A 245 -11.15 6.57 -30.41
CA LEU A 245 -11.95 5.35 -30.26
C LEU A 245 -11.10 4.07 -30.14
N ALA A 246 -9.92 4.04 -30.76
CA ALA A 246 -9.03 2.89 -30.68
C ALA A 246 -8.47 2.72 -29.26
N GLU A 247 -8.11 3.82 -28.62
CA GLU A 247 -7.64 3.81 -27.22
C GLU A 247 -8.71 3.31 -26.24
N PHE A 248 -10.00 3.61 -26.48
CA PHE A 248 -11.09 3.02 -25.68
C PHE A 248 -11.19 1.51 -25.86
N GLY A 249 -10.98 0.99 -27.08
CA GLY A 249 -10.89 -0.45 -27.33
C GLY A 249 -9.71 -1.09 -26.57
N TRP A 250 -8.55 -0.45 -26.61
CA TRP A 250 -7.38 -0.86 -25.84
C TRP A 250 -7.60 -0.83 -24.34
N ALA A 251 -8.33 0.16 -23.82
CA ALA A 251 -8.67 0.25 -22.39
C ALA A 251 -9.39 -1.00 -21.87
N LEU A 252 -10.32 -1.56 -22.66
CA LEU A 252 -10.99 -2.81 -22.31
C LEU A 252 -10.02 -4.00 -22.28
N LEU A 253 -9.16 -4.12 -23.28
CA LEU A 253 -8.19 -5.23 -23.36
C LEU A 253 -7.15 -5.16 -22.25
N ILE A 254 -6.60 -3.96 -22.00
CA ILE A 254 -5.63 -3.73 -20.91
C ILE A 254 -6.28 -4.00 -19.57
N GLY A 255 -7.53 -3.55 -19.35
CA GLY A 255 -8.28 -3.83 -18.14
C GLY A 255 -8.45 -5.32 -17.87
N LEU A 256 -8.83 -6.10 -18.88
CA LEU A 256 -8.96 -7.56 -18.75
C LEU A 256 -7.61 -8.26 -18.52
N ALA A 257 -6.58 -7.87 -19.25
CA ALA A 257 -5.23 -8.45 -19.09
C ALA A 257 -4.66 -8.17 -17.68
N ALA A 258 -4.81 -6.93 -17.19
CA ALA A 258 -4.38 -6.56 -15.85
C ALA A 258 -5.18 -7.31 -14.77
N ALA A 259 -6.49 -7.53 -14.96
CA ALA A 259 -7.30 -8.31 -14.03
C ALA A 259 -6.82 -9.76 -13.93
N VAL A 260 -6.51 -10.40 -15.05
CA VAL A 260 -5.98 -11.77 -15.08
C VAL A 260 -4.61 -11.84 -14.38
N LEU A 261 -3.71 -10.89 -14.68
CA LEU A 261 -2.40 -10.82 -14.06
C LEU A 261 -2.50 -10.58 -12.55
N ALA A 262 -3.28 -9.60 -12.12
CA ALA A 262 -3.50 -9.29 -10.69
C ALA A 262 -4.09 -10.47 -9.93
N MET A 263 -5.08 -11.14 -10.50
CA MET A 263 -5.68 -12.34 -9.91
C MET A 263 -4.67 -13.49 -9.80
N GLY A 264 -3.87 -13.72 -10.84
CA GLY A 264 -2.80 -14.73 -10.83
C GLY A 264 -1.78 -14.45 -9.73
N LEU A 265 -1.36 -13.21 -9.59
CA LEU A 265 -0.45 -12.75 -8.54
C LEU A 265 -1.03 -12.93 -7.14
N HIS A 266 -2.27 -12.48 -6.94
CA HIS A 266 -2.95 -12.60 -5.65
C HIS A 266 -3.13 -14.06 -5.23
N ARG A 267 -3.67 -14.92 -6.11
CA ARG A 267 -3.85 -16.35 -5.84
C ARG A 267 -2.52 -17.06 -5.60
N GLY A 268 -1.51 -16.75 -6.42
CA GLY A 268 -0.15 -17.28 -6.24
C GLY A 268 0.44 -16.89 -4.88
N ALA A 269 0.32 -15.64 -4.49
CA ALA A 269 0.79 -15.15 -3.20
C ALA A 269 0.07 -15.82 -2.02
N VAL A 270 -1.26 -15.99 -2.09
CA VAL A 270 -2.05 -16.68 -1.06
C VAL A 270 -1.64 -18.16 -0.95
N LEU A 271 -1.46 -18.85 -2.06
CA LEU A 271 -0.99 -20.25 -2.07
C LEU A 271 0.42 -20.38 -1.48
N LEU A 272 1.36 -19.54 -1.90
CA LEU A 272 2.73 -19.53 -1.38
C LEU A 272 2.75 -19.19 0.12
N ARG A 273 1.90 -18.27 0.57
CA ARG A 273 1.78 -17.92 1.99
C ARG A 273 1.45 -19.13 2.87
N THR A 274 0.59 -20.02 2.41
CA THR A 274 0.24 -21.23 3.19
C THR A 274 1.45 -22.13 3.42
N VAL A 275 2.39 -22.19 2.46
CA VAL A 275 3.66 -22.93 2.59
C VAL A 275 4.63 -22.17 3.49
N VAL A 276 4.81 -20.87 3.26
CA VAL A 276 5.73 -20.03 4.02
C VAL A 276 5.36 -19.97 5.49
N GLN A 277 4.07 -19.90 5.83
CA GLN A 277 3.61 -19.83 7.21
C GLN A 277 3.85 -21.13 8.01
N ARG A 278 3.95 -22.29 7.37
CA ARG A 278 4.22 -23.56 8.06
C ARG A 278 5.59 -23.57 8.74
N GLN A 279 6.62 -23.01 8.10
CA GLN A 279 7.98 -22.89 8.60
C GLN A 279 8.61 -21.57 8.15
N SER A 280 8.15 -20.46 8.72
CA SER A 280 8.52 -19.10 8.27
C SER A 280 10.04 -18.86 8.30
N LEU A 281 10.75 -19.38 9.30
CA LEU A 281 12.21 -19.22 9.42
C LEU A 281 13.00 -19.88 8.28
N LEU A 282 12.42 -20.90 7.62
CA LEU A 282 13.05 -21.57 6.48
C LEU A 282 12.57 -20.99 5.15
N TRP A 283 11.24 -20.85 4.99
CA TRP A 283 10.65 -20.53 3.71
C TRP A 283 10.68 -19.03 3.37
N THR A 284 10.76 -18.13 4.35
CA THR A 284 10.92 -16.70 4.04
C THR A 284 12.29 -16.35 3.47
N PRO A 285 13.43 -16.89 4.00
CA PRO A 285 14.72 -16.77 3.30
C PRO A 285 14.72 -17.39 1.89
N VAL A 286 14.10 -18.55 1.71
CA VAL A 286 13.96 -19.18 0.38
C VAL A 286 13.17 -18.27 -0.56
N ALA A 287 12.07 -17.66 -0.11
CA ALA A 287 11.33 -16.66 -0.88
C ALA A 287 12.24 -15.48 -1.27
N GLY A 288 13.08 -14.99 -0.35
CA GLY A 288 14.08 -13.97 -0.64
C GLY A 288 15.07 -14.39 -1.72
N LEU A 289 15.57 -15.61 -1.66
CA LEU A 289 16.48 -16.16 -2.70
C LEU A 289 15.78 -16.26 -4.07
N VAL A 290 14.49 -16.60 -4.12
CA VAL A 290 13.72 -16.62 -5.39
C VAL A 290 13.58 -15.21 -5.96
N VAL A 291 13.32 -14.19 -5.11
CA VAL A 291 13.29 -12.79 -5.53
C VAL A 291 14.63 -12.34 -6.08
N ALA A 292 15.75 -12.69 -5.41
CA ALA A 292 17.09 -12.39 -5.89
C ALA A 292 17.39 -13.09 -7.23
N ALA A 293 17.02 -14.37 -7.35
CA ALA A 293 17.21 -15.13 -8.59
C ALA A 293 16.45 -14.50 -9.76
N ALA A 294 15.21 -14.05 -9.57
CA ALA A 294 14.44 -13.36 -10.60
C ALA A 294 15.15 -12.07 -11.07
N ALA A 295 15.71 -11.29 -10.16
CA ALA A 295 16.47 -10.10 -10.50
C ALA A 295 17.78 -10.43 -11.25
N ILE A 296 18.47 -11.49 -10.86
CA ILE A 296 19.70 -11.95 -11.53
C ILE A 296 19.40 -12.45 -12.94
N ILE A 297 18.36 -13.27 -13.11
CA ILE A 297 17.94 -13.78 -14.42
C ILE A 297 17.64 -12.61 -15.37
N PHE A 298 16.89 -11.62 -14.89
CA PHE A 298 16.60 -10.42 -15.68
C PHE A 298 17.88 -9.68 -16.07
N SER A 299 18.76 -9.41 -15.11
CA SER A 299 20.01 -8.67 -15.33
C SER A 299 20.93 -9.39 -16.33
N GLN A 300 21.11 -10.70 -16.17
CA GLN A 300 21.95 -11.50 -17.07
C GLN A 300 21.40 -11.59 -18.50
N ALA A 301 20.07 -11.66 -18.65
CA ALA A 301 19.44 -11.77 -19.96
C ALA A 301 19.37 -10.44 -20.72
N THR A 302 19.33 -9.30 -20.00
CA THR A 302 19.10 -7.99 -20.61
C THR A 302 20.29 -7.04 -20.54
N GLY A 303 21.27 -7.32 -19.68
CA GLY A 303 22.39 -6.43 -19.36
C GLY A 303 21.99 -5.21 -18.51
N LYS A 304 20.74 -5.17 -18.02
CA LYS A 304 20.23 -4.07 -17.16
C LYS A 304 20.44 -4.36 -15.69
N GLY A 305 20.22 -3.35 -14.83
CA GLY A 305 20.41 -3.46 -13.39
C GLY A 305 19.43 -4.44 -12.71
N THR A 306 19.88 -5.11 -11.65
CA THR A 306 19.02 -5.96 -10.81
C THR A 306 17.95 -5.15 -10.06
N ASP A 307 18.20 -3.86 -9.83
CA ASP A 307 17.32 -2.92 -9.16
C ASP A 307 16.00 -2.71 -9.90
N GLU A 308 15.93 -2.91 -11.22
CA GLU A 308 14.68 -2.82 -11.97
C GLU A 308 13.65 -3.88 -11.54
N VAL A 309 14.11 -5.05 -11.10
CA VAL A 309 13.24 -6.11 -10.55
C VAL A 309 13.06 -5.95 -9.04
N LEU A 310 14.11 -5.56 -8.32
CA LEU A 310 14.08 -5.40 -6.87
C LEU A 310 13.28 -4.16 -6.43
N PHE A 311 13.05 -4.05 -5.13
CA PHE A 311 12.35 -2.95 -4.48
C PHE A 311 10.91 -2.73 -4.98
N SER A 312 10.25 -1.74 -4.42
CA SER A 312 8.87 -1.37 -4.79
C SER A 312 8.76 -0.81 -6.22
N GLY A 313 9.85 -0.27 -6.78
CA GLY A 313 9.82 0.47 -8.03
C GLY A 313 9.45 1.95 -7.90
N GLN A 314 9.16 2.45 -6.71
CA GLN A 314 8.71 3.84 -6.48
C GLN A 314 9.63 4.87 -7.15
N ASN A 315 10.94 4.76 -6.95
CA ASN A 315 11.92 5.69 -7.50
C ASN A 315 12.32 5.38 -8.94
N GLN A 316 11.84 4.28 -9.49
CA GLN A 316 12.23 3.76 -10.80
C GLN A 316 11.17 3.99 -11.88
N VAL A 317 9.89 4.20 -11.50
CA VAL A 317 8.79 4.37 -12.46
C VAL A 317 9.05 5.55 -13.40
N GLY A 318 9.45 6.71 -12.89
CA GLY A 318 9.77 7.89 -13.70
C GLY A 318 10.89 7.62 -14.69
N PRO A 319 12.12 7.32 -14.23
CA PRO A 319 13.24 6.98 -15.11
C PRO A 319 12.94 5.84 -16.10
N PHE A 320 12.16 4.84 -15.69
CA PHE A 320 11.76 3.75 -16.57
C PHE A 320 10.89 4.22 -17.75
N ILE A 321 9.91 5.09 -17.49
CA ILE A 321 9.03 5.65 -18.53
C ILE A 321 9.82 6.59 -19.44
N ASP A 322 10.67 7.45 -18.86
CA ASP A 322 11.52 8.38 -19.62
C ASP A 322 12.47 7.66 -20.60
N HIS A 323 12.95 6.48 -20.21
CA HIS A 323 13.85 5.67 -21.03
C HIS A 323 13.13 4.48 -21.69
N ALA A 324 11.81 4.50 -21.83
CA ALA A 324 11.00 3.42 -22.38
C ALA A 324 11.52 2.92 -23.75
N ALA A 325 11.96 3.84 -24.62
CA ALA A 325 12.51 3.52 -25.95
C ALA A 325 13.81 2.69 -25.91
N SER A 326 14.49 2.63 -24.76
CA SER A 326 15.72 1.83 -24.60
C SER A 326 15.47 0.34 -24.33
N TYR A 327 14.20 -0.05 -24.18
CA TYR A 327 13.81 -1.43 -23.88
C TYR A 327 13.25 -2.12 -25.13
N GLY A 328 13.87 -3.21 -25.54
CA GLY A 328 13.28 -4.09 -26.53
C GLY A 328 12.09 -4.89 -25.94
N ILE A 329 11.18 -5.33 -26.79
CA ILE A 329 9.97 -6.08 -26.41
C ILE A 329 10.31 -7.30 -25.52
N GLY A 330 11.38 -8.05 -25.87
CA GLY A 330 11.81 -9.20 -25.06
C GLY A 330 12.24 -8.83 -23.65
N ALA A 331 12.96 -7.71 -23.50
CA ALA A 331 13.37 -7.20 -22.18
C ALA A 331 12.15 -6.74 -21.34
N LEU A 332 11.15 -6.10 -21.97
CA LEU A 332 9.92 -5.70 -21.32
C LEU A 332 9.08 -6.89 -20.84
N VAL A 333 8.92 -7.90 -21.69
CA VAL A 333 8.22 -9.15 -21.32
C VAL A 333 8.93 -9.82 -20.14
N LEU A 334 10.26 -9.91 -20.18
CA LEU A 334 11.04 -10.50 -19.11
C LEU A 334 10.96 -9.65 -17.83
N LEU A 335 10.98 -8.32 -17.92
CA LEU A 335 10.82 -7.41 -16.79
C LEU A 335 9.46 -7.63 -16.10
N VAL A 336 8.36 -7.60 -16.88
CA VAL A 336 7.02 -7.85 -16.36
C VAL A 336 6.94 -9.22 -15.69
N ALA A 337 7.49 -10.26 -16.31
CA ALA A 337 7.46 -11.61 -15.74
C ALA A 337 8.27 -11.72 -14.45
N MET A 338 9.52 -11.24 -14.44
CA MET A 338 10.41 -11.35 -13.28
C MET A 338 9.98 -10.42 -12.13
N LYS A 339 9.54 -9.19 -12.42
CA LYS A 339 9.00 -8.27 -11.41
C LYS A 339 7.71 -8.82 -10.80
N SER A 340 6.81 -9.36 -11.61
CA SER A 340 5.57 -9.99 -11.15
C SER A 340 5.84 -11.22 -10.27
N LEU A 341 6.77 -12.09 -10.68
CA LEU A 341 7.19 -13.23 -9.86
C LEU A 341 7.77 -12.76 -8.53
N ALA A 342 8.73 -11.84 -8.56
CA ALA A 342 9.38 -11.30 -7.36
C ALA A 342 8.37 -10.63 -6.42
N TYR A 343 7.38 -9.90 -6.97
CA TYR A 343 6.31 -9.28 -6.20
C TYR A 343 5.39 -10.34 -5.55
N GLY A 344 4.88 -11.30 -6.31
CA GLY A 344 4.01 -12.37 -5.81
C GLY A 344 4.69 -13.19 -4.70
N VAL A 345 5.98 -13.51 -4.87
CA VAL A 345 6.78 -14.20 -3.85
C VAL A 345 7.00 -13.31 -2.63
N SER A 346 7.30 -12.02 -2.81
CA SER A 346 7.48 -11.08 -1.69
C SER A 346 6.22 -10.95 -0.84
N MET A 347 5.02 -10.95 -1.45
CA MET A 347 3.75 -10.91 -0.72
C MET A 347 3.54 -12.10 0.21
N SER A 348 4.16 -13.24 -0.05
CA SER A 348 3.94 -14.48 0.73
C SER A 348 4.61 -14.49 2.10
N GLY A 349 5.77 -13.82 2.25
CA GLY A 349 6.59 -13.91 3.46
C GLY A 349 7.06 -12.59 4.04
N PHE A 350 7.20 -11.55 3.24
CA PHE A 350 7.68 -10.23 3.65
C PHE A 350 6.54 -9.30 4.13
N ARG A 351 6.89 -8.08 4.58
CA ARG A 351 5.94 -7.10 5.11
C ARG A 351 6.08 -5.77 4.39
N GLY A 352 5.00 -5.28 3.81
CA GLY A 352 4.95 -4.04 3.04
C GLY A 352 3.60 -3.84 2.37
N GLY A 353 3.50 -2.85 1.48
CA GLY A 353 2.29 -2.50 0.74
C GLY A 353 2.32 -2.94 -0.73
N PRO A 354 1.15 -3.07 -1.34
CA PRO A 354 1.00 -3.53 -2.73
C PRO A 354 0.97 -2.40 -3.77
N VAL A 355 0.92 -1.12 -3.39
CA VAL A 355 0.62 0.00 -4.30
C VAL A 355 1.73 0.21 -5.33
N PHE A 356 2.96 0.46 -4.87
CA PHE A 356 4.07 0.81 -5.77
C PHE A 356 4.49 -0.33 -6.71
N PRO A 357 4.58 -1.59 -6.27
CA PRO A 357 4.86 -2.67 -7.21
C PRO A 357 3.78 -2.81 -8.28
N SER A 358 2.51 -2.56 -7.94
CA SER A 358 1.41 -2.57 -8.90
C SER A 358 1.53 -1.43 -9.91
N ILE A 359 1.93 -0.22 -9.46
CA ILE A 359 2.23 0.92 -10.33
C ILE A 359 3.32 0.55 -11.34
N PHE A 360 4.45 0.02 -10.85
CA PHE A 360 5.59 -0.31 -11.71
C PHE A 360 5.24 -1.40 -12.72
N ILE A 361 4.60 -2.48 -12.29
CA ILE A 361 4.17 -3.56 -13.20
C ILE A 361 3.16 -3.03 -14.22
N GLY A 362 2.20 -2.22 -13.78
CA GLY A 362 1.23 -1.57 -14.66
C GLY A 362 1.89 -0.66 -15.69
N ALA A 363 2.88 0.14 -15.28
CA ALA A 363 3.67 0.97 -16.18
C ALA A 363 4.46 0.12 -17.19
N ALA A 364 5.10 -0.96 -16.73
CA ALA A 364 5.87 -1.85 -17.61
C ALA A 364 4.97 -2.57 -18.64
N VAL A 365 3.77 -3.00 -18.23
CA VAL A 365 2.76 -3.53 -19.15
C VAL A 365 2.32 -2.45 -20.14
N GLY A 366 2.08 -1.22 -19.68
CA GLY A 366 1.74 -0.09 -20.54
C GLY A 366 2.83 0.19 -21.58
N VAL A 367 4.10 0.28 -21.15
CA VAL A 367 5.24 0.46 -22.08
C VAL A 367 5.33 -0.69 -23.08
N LEU A 368 5.16 -1.94 -22.63
CA LEU A 368 5.16 -3.09 -23.53
C LEU A 368 4.06 -2.99 -24.61
N LEU A 369 2.86 -2.63 -24.21
CA LEU A 369 1.71 -2.56 -25.12
C LEU A 369 1.74 -1.32 -26.02
N SER A 370 2.46 -0.25 -25.66
CA SER A 370 2.63 0.94 -26.50
C SER A 370 3.37 0.66 -27.82
N HIS A 371 4.00 -0.51 -27.95
CA HIS A 371 4.57 -0.97 -29.23
C HIS A 371 3.51 -1.46 -30.22
N LEU A 372 2.26 -1.60 -29.79
CA LEU A 372 1.15 -2.01 -30.65
C LEU A 372 0.58 -0.80 -31.41
N PRO A 373 0.08 -0.99 -32.65
CA PRO A 373 -0.43 0.10 -33.46
C PRO A 373 -1.67 0.76 -32.82
N GLY A 374 -1.73 2.07 -32.88
CA GLY A 374 -2.87 2.86 -32.37
C GLY A 374 -2.89 3.01 -30.86
N LEU A 375 -1.77 2.76 -30.15
CA LEU A 375 -1.68 2.88 -28.71
C LEU A 375 -0.47 3.74 -28.28
N PRO A 376 -0.65 5.06 -28.09
CA PRO A 376 0.41 5.93 -27.63
C PRO A 376 0.94 5.58 -26.23
N LEU A 377 2.21 5.91 -25.94
CA LEU A 377 2.90 5.56 -24.70
C LEU A 377 2.16 6.02 -23.45
N VAL A 378 1.79 7.30 -23.38
CA VAL A 378 1.23 7.89 -22.14
C VAL A 378 -0.15 7.32 -21.80
N PRO A 379 -1.12 7.24 -22.74
CA PRO A 379 -2.39 6.56 -22.48
C PRO A 379 -2.21 5.09 -22.11
N SER A 380 -1.31 4.37 -22.78
CA SER A 380 -1.02 2.97 -22.49
C SER A 380 -0.49 2.77 -21.07
N VAL A 381 0.47 3.58 -20.66
CA VAL A 381 1.04 3.57 -19.29
C VAL A 381 -0.03 3.90 -18.27
N GLY A 382 -0.85 4.93 -18.53
CA GLY A 382 -1.94 5.31 -17.63
C GLY A 382 -2.97 4.20 -17.45
N MET A 383 -3.44 3.60 -18.54
CA MET A 383 -4.37 2.47 -18.49
C MET A 383 -3.76 1.26 -17.76
N GLY A 384 -2.48 0.95 -18.04
CA GLY A 384 -1.76 -0.15 -17.39
C GLY A 384 -1.63 0.06 -15.88
N ILE A 385 -1.21 1.24 -15.44
CA ILE A 385 -1.09 1.59 -14.01
C ILE A 385 -2.46 1.50 -13.32
N GLY A 386 -3.48 2.19 -13.86
CA GLY A 386 -4.81 2.22 -13.23
C GLY A 386 -5.45 0.85 -13.14
N ALA A 387 -5.38 0.06 -14.21
CA ALA A 387 -5.93 -1.29 -14.25
C ALA A 387 -5.20 -2.27 -13.30
N MET A 388 -3.86 -2.19 -13.21
CA MET A 388 -3.10 -3.04 -12.31
C MET A 388 -3.31 -2.66 -10.83
N LEU A 389 -3.37 -1.36 -10.54
CA LEU A 389 -3.70 -0.86 -9.19
C LEU A 389 -5.04 -1.39 -8.72
N VAL A 390 -6.10 -1.20 -9.50
CA VAL A 390 -7.44 -1.66 -9.08
C VAL A 390 -7.52 -3.18 -9.01
N GLY A 391 -6.82 -3.89 -9.87
CA GLY A 391 -6.75 -5.35 -9.84
C GLY A 391 -6.18 -5.87 -8.52
N MET A 392 -5.15 -5.21 -7.98
CA MET A 392 -4.50 -5.61 -6.74
C MET A 392 -5.16 -5.02 -5.48
N LEU A 393 -5.63 -3.76 -5.54
CA LEU A 393 -6.14 -3.04 -4.37
C LEU A 393 -7.66 -3.15 -4.21
N ARG A 394 -8.38 -3.34 -5.31
CA ARG A 394 -9.86 -3.27 -5.39
C ARG A 394 -10.42 -1.91 -4.95
N LEU A 395 -9.66 -0.84 -5.19
CA LEU A 395 -9.97 0.55 -4.85
C LEU A 395 -10.07 1.37 -6.15
N PRO A 396 -11.23 1.40 -6.83
CA PRO A 396 -11.33 2.00 -8.16
C PRO A 396 -11.09 3.52 -8.17
N LEU A 397 -11.63 4.26 -7.21
CA LEU A 397 -11.48 5.70 -7.17
C LEU A 397 -10.03 6.12 -6.89
N THR A 398 -9.40 5.47 -5.91
CA THR A 398 -7.98 5.67 -5.60
C THR A 398 -7.09 5.32 -6.79
N SER A 399 -7.39 4.25 -7.53
CA SER A 399 -6.61 3.84 -8.69
C SER A 399 -6.64 4.88 -9.81
N VAL A 400 -7.82 5.46 -10.10
CA VAL A 400 -7.95 6.56 -11.07
C VAL A 400 -7.19 7.80 -10.62
N LEU A 401 -7.41 8.24 -9.36
CA LEU A 401 -6.80 9.45 -8.83
C LEU A 401 -5.28 9.35 -8.75
N LEU A 402 -4.77 8.21 -8.25
CA LEU A 402 -3.32 8.01 -8.11
C LEU A 402 -2.64 7.96 -9.49
N THR A 403 -3.26 7.30 -10.47
CA THR A 403 -2.76 7.29 -11.85
C THR A 403 -2.75 8.69 -12.46
N SER A 404 -3.83 9.46 -12.28
CA SER A 404 -3.93 10.82 -12.81
C SER A 404 -2.92 11.76 -12.19
N LEU A 405 -2.63 11.62 -10.89
CA LEU A 405 -1.61 12.41 -10.21
C LEU A 405 -0.19 12.04 -10.63
N LEU A 406 0.07 10.76 -10.85
CA LEU A 406 1.38 10.27 -11.24
C LEU A 406 1.77 10.80 -12.63
N LEU A 407 0.81 10.90 -13.55
CA LEU A 407 1.01 11.38 -14.92
C LEU A 407 0.86 12.90 -15.08
N PHE A 408 0.69 13.62 -14.00
CA PHE A 408 0.68 15.05 -13.75
C PHE A 408 -0.01 15.91 -14.81
N SER A 409 0.70 16.43 -15.82
CA SER A 409 0.15 17.38 -16.81
C SER A 409 -0.92 16.78 -17.71
N ASP A 410 -0.75 15.51 -18.08
CA ASP A 410 -1.62 14.82 -19.02
C ASP A 410 -2.62 13.87 -18.35
N GLY A 411 -2.54 13.71 -17.03
CA GLY A 411 -3.42 12.83 -16.26
C GLY A 411 -4.91 13.14 -16.43
N VAL A 412 -5.28 14.42 -16.59
CA VAL A 412 -6.66 14.82 -16.85
C VAL A 412 -7.10 14.48 -18.27
N ALA A 413 -6.22 14.64 -19.26
CA ALA A 413 -6.54 14.37 -20.66
C ALA A 413 -6.82 12.90 -20.92
N ILE A 414 -6.03 11.99 -20.31
CA ILE A 414 -6.17 10.55 -20.48
C ILE A 414 -7.14 9.89 -19.46
N MET A 415 -7.66 10.65 -18.51
CA MET A 415 -8.55 10.13 -17.45
C MET A 415 -9.72 9.28 -17.97
N PRO A 416 -10.41 9.64 -19.07
CA PRO A 416 -11.51 8.83 -19.60
C PRO A 416 -11.10 7.40 -19.93
N VAL A 417 -9.97 7.20 -20.62
CA VAL A 417 -9.49 5.85 -20.98
C VAL A 417 -8.94 5.09 -19.75
N VAL A 418 -8.33 5.80 -18.81
CA VAL A 418 -7.90 5.21 -17.51
C VAL A 418 -9.13 4.72 -16.73
N ILE A 419 -10.21 5.52 -16.67
CA ILE A 419 -11.46 5.10 -15.99
C ILE A 419 -12.01 3.83 -16.63
N VAL A 420 -12.08 3.75 -17.95
CA VAL A 420 -12.58 2.55 -18.66
C VAL A 420 -11.72 1.33 -18.32
N ALA A 421 -10.40 1.45 -18.37
CA ALA A 421 -9.49 0.36 -18.02
C ALA A 421 -9.64 -0.08 -16.54
N VAL A 422 -9.73 0.88 -15.63
CA VAL A 422 -9.93 0.64 -14.18
C VAL A 422 -11.27 -0.06 -13.93
N VAL A 423 -12.37 0.45 -14.51
CA VAL A 423 -13.71 -0.15 -14.31
C VAL A 423 -13.75 -1.56 -14.89
N THR A 424 -13.19 -1.75 -16.07
CA THR A 424 -13.10 -3.09 -16.71
C THR A 424 -12.33 -4.07 -15.84
N ALA A 425 -11.14 -3.68 -15.35
CA ALA A 425 -10.34 -4.51 -14.47
C ALA A 425 -11.06 -4.81 -13.15
N TYR A 426 -11.71 -3.79 -12.55
CA TYR A 426 -12.45 -3.96 -11.30
C TYR A 426 -13.60 -4.96 -11.42
N VAL A 427 -14.40 -4.82 -12.48
CA VAL A 427 -15.52 -5.74 -12.75
C VAL A 427 -14.98 -7.14 -13.00
N ALA A 428 -13.96 -7.30 -13.85
CA ALA A 428 -13.37 -8.60 -14.17
C ALA A 428 -12.83 -9.31 -12.91
N VAL A 429 -12.06 -8.60 -12.06
CA VAL A 429 -11.54 -9.17 -10.80
C VAL A 429 -12.66 -9.55 -9.84
N THR A 430 -13.70 -8.72 -9.72
CA THR A 430 -14.82 -8.99 -8.83
C THR A 430 -15.60 -10.23 -9.26
N TRP A 431 -15.74 -10.45 -10.57
CA TRP A 431 -16.40 -11.63 -11.10
C TRP A 431 -15.57 -12.91 -10.98
N LEU A 432 -14.25 -12.81 -11.22
CA LEU A 432 -13.34 -13.96 -11.23
C LEU A 432 -12.90 -14.38 -9.82
N ASP A 433 -12.91 -13.46 -8.88
CA ASP A 433 -12.48 -13.66 -7.49
C ASP A 433 -13.41 -12.87 -6.54
N PRO A 434 -14.63 -13.34 -6.34
CA PRO A 434 -15.58 -12.65 -5.47
C PRO A 434 -15.02 -12.53 -4.06
N PRO A 435 -15.26 -11.39 -3.38
CA PRO A 435 -14.79 -11.20 -2.01
C PRO A 435 -15.33 -12.31 -1.11
N ALA A 436 -14.50 -12.80 -0.19
CA ALA A 436 -14.92 -13.79 0.79
C ALA A 436 -16.17 -13.29 1.54
N PRO A 437 -17.15 -14.17 1.83
CA PRO A 437 -18.30 -13.79 2.65
C PRO A 437 -17.80 -13.14 3.95
N PRO A 438 -18.47 -12.09 4.46
CA PRO A 438 -18.09 -11.49 5.71
C PRO A 438 -18.04 -12.56 6.79
N GLU A 439 -16.90 -12.67 7.48
CA GLU A 439 -16.79 -13.59 8.61
C GLU A 439 -17.93 -13.32 9.59
N PRO A 440 -18.62 -14.38 10.08
CA PRO A 440 -19.62 -14.19 11.11
C PRO A 440 -18.94 -13.50 12.29
N SER A 441 -19.41 -12.28 12.58
CA SER A 441 -18.88 -11.43 13.65
C SER A 441 -18.61 -12.29 14.89
N SER A 442 -17.38 -12.41 15.33
CA SER A 442 -16.94 -13.09 16.56
C SER A 442 -17.43 -12.40 17.85
N ALA A 443 -18.44 -11.53 17.74
CA ALA A 443 -19.17 -10.89 18.83
C ALA A 443 -20.20 -11.82 19.51
N ALA A 444 -20.26 -13.11 19.15
CA ALA A 444 -20.89 -14.10 20.02
C ALA A 444 -19.86 -14.56 21.05
N GLY A 445 -19.74 -13.79 22.13
CA GLY A 445 -19.11 -14.28 23.37
C GLY A 445 -19.67 -15.65 23.75
N PRO A 446 -18.92 -16.48 24.51
CA PRO A 446 -19.36 -17.81 24.88
C PRO A 446 -20.77 -17.74 25.47
N ALA A 447 -21.66 -18.57 24.92
CA ALA A 447 -23.03 -18.67 25.39
C ALA A 447 -23.00 -18.87 26.93
N ALA A 448 -23.70 -18.00 27.64
CA ALA A 448 -23.86 -18.18 29.09
C ALA A 448 -24.39 -19.58 29.33
N PRO A 449 -23.87 -20.30 30.32
CA PRO A 449 -24.35 -21.65 30.64
C PRO A 449 -25.87 -21.58 30.95
N PRO A 450 -26.63 -22.59 30.59
CA PRO A 450 -28.05 -22.60 30.83
C PRO A 450 -28.30 -22.45 32.33
N VAL A 451 -29.08 -21.42 32.71
CA VAL A 451 -29.54 -21.24 34.06
C VAL A 451 -30.33 -22.49 34.45
N ALA A 452 -29.84 -23.25 35.40
CA ALA A 452 -30.55 -24.38 35.96
C ALA A 452 -31.92 -23.93 36.43
N ALA A 453 -32.97 -24.55 35.93
CA ALA A 453 -34.36 -24.31 36.37
C ALA A 453 -34.43 -24.63 37.87
N ALA A 454 -34.85 -23.66 38.69
CA ALA A 454 -35.14 -23.86 40.09
C ALA A 454 -36.31 -24.86 40.21
N PRO A 455 -36.29 -25.81 41.17
CA PRO A 455 -37.38 -26.73 41.36
C PRO A 455 -38.65 -26.00 41.86
N SER A 456 -39.77 -26.23 41.19
CA SER A 456 -41.06 -25.72 41.61
C SER A 456 -41.44 -26.35 42.95
N SER A 457 -41.50 -25.59 44.01
CA SER A 457 -42.12 -26.00 45.28
C SER A 457 -43.63 -26.01 45.08
N ALA A 458 -44.18 -27.20 44.99
CA ALA A 458 -45.60 -27.43 45.25
C ALA A 458 -45.91 -27.21 46.73
N ARG A 459 -46.83 -26.27 47.02
CA ARG A 459 -47.94 -26.36 48.01
C ARG A 459 -48.90 -25.24 47.76
#